data_15c4703a68bc6876e99db22f99d3bc37
#
_entry.id   15c4703a68bc6876e99db22f99d3bc37
#
_cell.length_a   1.000
_cell.length_b   1.000
_cell.length_c   1.000
_cell.angle_alpha   90.00
_cell.angle_beta   90.00
_cell.angle_gamma   90.00
#
_symmetry.space_group_name_H-M   'P 1'
#
loop_
_entity.id
_entity.type
_entity.pdbx_description
1 polymer ?
#
loop_
_entity_poly.entity_id
_entity_poly.type
_entity_poly.pdbx_seq_one_letter_code
_entity_poly.pdbx_strand_id
1 'polypeptide(L)'
;MQDILKLIKQRRSVKEFTPEFVDWDSVSKILDAARHAPSTGNLQNWKFIVVMDAGLKQAIAEAAVQQYEIVPAAVHIVVCGEMDKAKRYYGSRGEWYTVQNCAAAVQNMLLEAQSLGLASLWVGAFDEGQIKMRFSIPPEVSVQAVVVIGHPKLTPDKPPKYPLETLTYFNKWRSKMKNPAVYFREYSVMLRQKVQQGKELLREIVS
;
A
#
# COMPACT_ATOMS: atom_id res chain seq x y z
N MET A 1 11.53 -8.09 18.74
CA MET A 1 11.39 -8.17 17.26
C MET A 1 9.93 -7.89 16.93
N GLN A 2 9.63 -6.87 16.15
CA GLN A 2 8.25 -6.59 15.73
C GLN A 2 7.73 -7.74 14.85
N ASP A 3 6.52 -8.23 15.13
CA ASP A 3 5.88 -9.24 14.28
C ASP A 3 5.44 -8.55 12.97
N ILE A 4 6.12 -8.85 11.88
CA ILE A 4 5.87 -8.29 10.55
C ILE A 4 4.42 -8.53 10.10
N LEU A 5 3.88 -9.72 10.38
CA LEU A 5 2.49 -10.03 10.02
C LEU A 5 1.49 -9.16 10.79
N LYS A 6 1.77 -8.87 12.07
CA LYS A 6 0.98 -7.96 12.88
C LYS A 6 0.99 -6.55 12.29
N LEU A 7 2.17 -6.05 11.91
CA LEU A 7 2.35 -4.75 11.26
C LEU A 7 1.52 -4.65 9.96
N ILE A 8 1.65 -5.64 9.07
CA ILE A 8 0.87 -5.73 7.83
C ILE A 8 -0.63 -5.72 8.10
N LYS A 9 -1.09 -6.45 9.13
CA LYS A 9 -2.51 -6.54 9.50
C LYS A 9 -3.04 -5.25 10.15
N GLN A 10 -2.19 -4.45 10.77
CA GLN A 10 -2.55 -3.19 11.42
C GLN A 10 -2.61 -2.00 10.47
N ARG A 11 -1.79 -1.98 9.40
CA ARG A 11 -1.78 -0.87 8.44
C ARG A 11 -3.18 -0.59 7.89
N ARG A 12 -3.50 0.71 7.83
CA ARG A 12 -4.74 1.23 7.25
C ARG A 12 -4.42 2.26 6.17
N SER A 13 -5.31 2.40 5.20
CA SER A 13 -5.33 3.53 4.27
C SER A 13 -6.09 4.67 4.95
N VAL A 14 -5.34 5.58 5.55
CA VAL A 14 -5.90 6.75 6.23
C VAL A 14 -6.11 7.84 5.20
N LYS A 15 -7.28 8.49 5.22
CA LYS A 15 -7.64 9.54 4.27
C LYS A 15 -7.61 10.94 4.89
N GLU A 16 -7.77 11.04 6.20
CA GLU A 16 -7.80 12.31 6.92
C GLU A 16 -6.59 12.41 7.86
N PHE A 17 -5.84 13.50 7.73
CA PHE A 17 -4.61 13.74 8.46
C PHE A 17 -4.70 14.99 9.32
N THR A 18 -3.88 15.04 10.38
CA THR A 18 -3.63 16.27 11.15
C THR A 18 -2.45 17.04 10.56
N PRO A 19 -2.33 18.35 10.81
CA PRO A 19 -1.20 19.15 10.32
C PRO A 19 0.09 18.97 11.14
N GLU A 20 0.16 17.90 11.95
CA GLU A 20 1.35 17.63 12.77
C GLU A 20 2.57 17.33 11.92
N PHE A 21 3.72 17.82 12.36
CA PHE A 21 5.00 17.67 11.69
C PHE A 21 5.50 16.22 11.78
N VAL A 22 6.12 15.77 10.71
CA VAL A 22 6.89 14.51 10.65
C VAL A 22 8.36 14.86 10.42
N ASP A 23 9.23 14.39 11.29
CA ASP A 23 10.66 14.69 11.24
C ASP A 23 11.33 14.06 10.02
N TRP A 24 12.44 14.66 9.58
CA TRP A 24 13.16 14.22 8.39
C TRP A 24 13.78 12.82 8.56
N ASP A 25 14.14 12.41 9.76
CA ASP A 25 14.68 11.07 10.04
C ASP A 25 13.62 10.00 9.72
N SER A 26 12.38 10.23 10.13
CA SER A 26 11.24 9.36 9.78
C SER A 26 10.99 9.31 8.28
N VAL A 27 11.01 10.45 7.57
CA VAL A 27 10.87 10.50 6.10
C VAL A 27 12.02 9.76 5.43
N SER A 28 13.24 9.95 5.91
CA SER A 28 14.43 9.28 5.39
C SER A 28 14.37 7.76 5.54
N LYS A 29 13.91 7.25 6.68
CA LYS A 29 13.68 5.81 6.91
C LYS A 29 12.64 5.23 5.95
N ILE A 30 11.57 5.96 5.70
CA ILE A 30 10.53 5.54 4.75
C ILE A 30 11.09 5.46 3.32
N LEU A 31 11.90 6.43 2.90
CA LEU A 31 12.58 6.40 1.60
C LEU A 31 13.62 5.28 1.53
N ASP A 32 14.33 5.04 2.62
CA ASP A 32 15.28 3.94 2.72
C ASP A 32 14.60 2.57 2.59
N ALA A 33 13.46 2.38 3.25
CA ALA A 33 12.65 1.17 3.09
C ALA A 33 12.20 0.97 1.63
N ALA A 34 11.82 2.04 0.95
CA ALA A 34 11.43 1.99 -0.46
C ALA A 34 12.57 1.51 -1.37
N ARG A 35 13.78 2.03 -1.20
CA ARG A 35 14.93 1.66 -2.04
C ARG A 35 15.37 0.20 -1.85
N HIS A 36 15.00 -0.46 -0.74
CA HIS A 36 15.25 -1.87 -0.50
C HIS A 36 14.19 -2.80 -1.09
N ALA A 37 13.20 -2.28 -1.80
CA ALA A 37 12.24 -3.10 -2.52
C ALA A 37 12.93 -3.91 -3.64
N PRO A 38 12.45 -5.11 -3.95
CA PRO A 38 12.93 -5.84 -5.12
C PRO A 38 12.57 -5.11 -6.40
N SER A 39 13.44 -5.16 -7.40
CA SER A 39 13.15 -4.64 -8.72
C SER A 39 13.65 -5.58 -9.81
N THR A 40 12.98 -5.59 -10.94
CA THR A 40 13.33 -6.43 -12.09
C THR A 40 14.77 -6.16 -12.51
N GLY A 41 15.59 -7.21 -12.53
CA GLY A 41 17.03 -7.10 -12.84
C GLY A 41 17.78 -6.11 -11.94
N ASN A 42 17.28 -5.84 -10.76
CA ASN A 42 17.82 -4.84 -9.83
C ASN A 42 17.95 -3.43 -10.45
N LEU A 43 17.03 -3.05 -11.36
CA LEU A 43 17.11 -1.80 -12.11
C LEU A 43 16.88 -0.56 -11.25
N GLN A 44 16.12 -0.68 -10.15
CA GLN A 44 15.82 0.41 -9.23
C GLN A 44 15.41 1.69 -9.98
N ASN A 45 14.47 1.52 -10.93
CA ASN A 45 14.04 2.55 -11.87
C ASN A 45 12.93 3.46 -11.35
N TRP A 46 12.80 3.55 -10.05
CA TRP A 46 11.97 4.53 -9.35
C TRP A 46 12.72 5.82 -9.06
N LYS A 47 11.96 6.91 -8.95
CA LYS A 47 12.40 8.20 -8.41
C LYS A 47 11.32 8.70 -7.46
N PHE A 48 11.72 9.43 -6.43
CA PHE A 48 10.83 9.95 -5.41
C PHE A 48 10.96 11.46 -5.33
N ILE A 49 9.83 12.18 -5.44
CA ILE A 49 9.78 13.62 -5.18
C ILE A 49 9.08 13.81 -3.85
N VAL A 50 9.82 14.31 -2.86
CA VAL A 50 9.28 14.61 -1.53
C VAL A 50 8.69 16.01 -1.53
N VAL A 51 7.43 16.13 -1.17
CA VAL A 51 6.64 17.36 -1.23
C VAL A 51 6.17 17.72 0.17
N MET A 52 6.68 18.84 0.69
CA MET A 52 6.31 19.41 1.98
C MET A 52 5.66 20.79 1.82
N ASP A 53 5.86 21.46 0.68
CA ASP A 53 5.26 22.74 0.37
C ASP A 53 3.73 22.65 0.30
N ALA A 54 3.05 23.57 0.99
CA ALA A 54 1.59 23.54 1.11
C ALA A 54 0.89 23.75 -0.25
N GLY A 55 1.40 24.63 -1.11
CA GLY A 55 0.84 24.90 -2.42
C GLY A 55 0.98 23.72 -3.38
N LEU A 56 2.12 23.01 -3.28
CA LEU A 56 2.34 21.79 -4.08
C LEU A 56 1.49 20.62 -3.56
N LYS A 57 1.29 20.47 -2.25
CA LYS A 57 0.36 19.48 -1.68
C LYS A 57 -1.08 19.76 -2.13
N GLN A 58 -1.49 21.04 -2.15
CA GLN A 58 -2.79 21.45 -2.68
C GLN A 58 -2.94 21.04 -4.15
N ALA A 59 -1.94 21.32 -4.98
CA ALA A 59 -1.95 20.95 -6.40
C ALA A 59 -2.04 19.42 -6.61
N ILE A 60 -1.39 18.62 -5.75
CA ILE A 60 -1.54 17.16 -5.76
C ILE A 60 -2.98 16.77 -5.45
N ALA A 61 -3.60 17.36 -4.43
CA ALA A 61 -4.97 17.05 -4.04
C ALA A 61 -5.98 17.40 -5.17
N GLU A 62 -5.78 18.52 -5.86
CA GLU A 62 -6.56 18.92 -7.03
C GLU A 62 -6.44 17.89 -8.16
N ALA A 63 -5.22 17.50 -8.51
CA ALA A 63 -4.96 16.47 -9.53
C ALA A 63 -5.49 15.09 -9.11
N ALA A 64 -5.54 14.80 -7.82
CA ALA A 64 -6.01 13.54 -7.24
C ALA A 64 -7.52 13.49 -7.02
N VAL A 65 -8.30 13.92 -8.02
CA VAL A 65 -9.78 13.89 -7.99
C VAL A 65 -10.34 14.72 -6.82
N GLN A 66 -9.70 15.86 -6.52
CA GLN A 66 -10.09 16.81 -5.47
C GLN A 66 -10.14 16.21 -4.05
N GLN A 67 -9.20 15.33 -3.74
CA GLN A 67 -9.06 14.71 -2.41
C GLN A 67 -8.39 15.68 -1.43
N TYR A 68 -9.05 16.77 -1.06
CA TYR A 68 -8.47 17.83 -0.23
C TYR A 68 -8.14 17.40 1.21
N GLU A 69 -8.71 16.30 1.68
CA GLU A 69 -8.48 15.73 3.00
C GLU A 69 -7.02 15.26 3.22
N ILE A 70 -6.28 15.08 2.12
CA ILE A 70 -4.86 14.70 2.20
C ILE A 70 -3.92 15.90 2.41
N VAL A 71 -4.36 17.13 2.10
CA VAL A 71 -3.52 18.35 2.14
C VAL A 71 -2.87 18.59 3.51
N PRO A 72 -3.57 18.38 4.65
CA PRO A 72 -2.97 18.57 5.98
C PRO A 72 -1.83 17.61 6.29
N ALA A 73 -1.73 16.46 5.62
CA ALA A 73 -0.66 15.50 5.88
C ALA A 73 0.73 16.15 5.78
N ALA A 74 1.66 15.70 6.62
CA ALA A 74 2.99 16.29 6.72
C ALA A 74 3.76 16.23 5.38
N VAL A 75 3.71 15.07 4.72
CA VAL A 75 4.54 14.81 3.53
C VAL A 75 3.73 14.07 2.46
N HIS A 76 3.86 14.51 1.20
CA HIS A 76 3.46 13.73 0.04
C HIS A 76 4.71 13.27 -0.71
N ILE A 77 4.74 12.04 -1.21
CA ILE A 77 5.84 11.51 -2.01
C ILE A 77 5.27 11.10 -3.36
N VAL A 78 5.66 11.83 -4.41
CA VAL A 78 5.33 11.46 -5.80
C VAL A 78 6.29 10.38 -6.24
N VAL A 79 5.77 9.21 -6.58
CA VAL A 79 6.54 8.03 -6.99
C VAL A 79 6.54 7.96 -8.51
N CYS A 80 7.71 8.13 -9.10
CA CYS A 80 7.93 8.14 -10.54
C CYS A 80 8.66 6.89 -10.99
N GLY A 81 8.35 6.41 -12.19
CA GLY A 81 9.01 5.27 -12.83
C GLY A 81 9.67 5.64 -14.13
N GLU A 82 10.99 5.36 -14.27
CA GLU A 82 11.74 5.51 -15.51
C GLU A 82 11.45 4.32 -16.44
N MET A 83 10.40 4.43 -17.27
CA MET A 83 9.93 3.31 -18.11
C MET A 83 10.98 2.89 -19.15
N ASP A 84 11.64 3.83 -19.78
CA ASP A 84 12.62 3.56 -20.83
C ASP A 84 13.83 2.76 -20.32
N LYS A 85 14.20 2.96 -19.06
CA LYS A 85 15.24 2.16 -18.42
C LYS A 85 14.89 0.68 -18.41
N ALA A 86 13.64 0.33 -18.09
CA ALA A 86 13.19 -1.07 -18.08
C ALA A 86 12.90 -1.59 -19.50
N LYS A 87 12.33 -0.77 -20.39
CA LYS A 87 12.08 -1.14 -21.79
C LYS A 87 13.37 -1.51 -22.52
N ARG A 88 14.48 -0.85 -22.23
CA ARG A 88 15.79 -1.11 -22.84
C ARG A 88 16.25 -2.56 -22.67
N TYR A 89 15.88 -3.20 -21.53
CA TYR A 89 16.26 -4.58 -21.22
C TYR A 89 15.16 -5.60 -21.50
N TYR A 90 13.88 -5.18 -21.43
CA TYR A 90 12.74 -6.10 -21.42
C TYR A 90 11.67 -5.79 -22.47
N GLY A 91 11.98 -4.90 -23.42
CA GLY A 91 11.03 -4.51 -24.46
C GLY A 91 9.73 -3.96 -23.88
N SER A 92 8.60 -4.27 -24.50
CA SER A 92 7.27 -3.82 -24.06
C SER A 92 6.90 -4.26 -22.62
N ARG A 93 7.44 -5.36 -22.13
CA ARG A 93 7.23 -5.79 -20.74
C ARG A 93 7.86 -4.87 -19.71
N GLY A 94 8.83 -4.03 -20.10
CA GLY A 94 9.47 -3.06 -19.23
C GLY A 94 8.50 -2.08 -18.57
N GLU A 95 7.40 -1.73 -19.22
CA GLU A 95 6.34 -0.90 -18.63
C GLU A 95 5.71 -1.59 -17.41
N TRP A 96 5.25 -2.83 -17.59
CA TRP A 96 4.67 -3.63 -16.51
C TRP A 96 5.63 -3.83 -15.34
N TYR A 97 6.90 -4.08 -15.64
CA TYR A 97 7.94 -4.22 -14.62
C TYR A 97 8.17 -2.92 -13.86
N THR A 98 8.10 -1.77 -14.53
CA THR A 98 8.20 -0.47 -13.86
C THR A 98 7.07 -0.27 -12.86
N VAL A 99 5.83 -0.58 -13.25
CA VAL A 99 4.66 -0.54 -12.36
C VAL A 99 4.87 -1.44 -11.13
N GLN A 100 5.31 -2.69 -11.34
CA GLN A 100 5.57 -3.65 -10.26
C GLN A 100 6.70 -3.19 -9.33
N ASN A 101 7.80 -2.68 -9.88
CA ASN A 101 8.92 -2.15 -9.11
C ASN A 101 8.48 -1.00 -8.20
N CYS A 102 7.76 -0.01 -8.76
CA CYS A 102 7.25 1.12 -8.00
C CYS A 102 6.22 0.68 -6.94
N ALA A 103 5.34 -0.27 -7.28
CA ALA A 103 4.37 -0.83 -6.32
C ALA A 103 5.06 -1.52 -5.13
N ALA A 104 6.14 -2.26 -5.37
CA ALA A 104 6.93 -2.87 -4.30
C ALA A 104 7.58 -1.81 -3.39
N ALA A 105 8.15 -0.75 -3.98
CA ALA A 105 8.73 0.37 -3.23
C ALA A 105 7.67 1.09 -2.39
N VAL A 106 6.50 1.39 -2.97
CA VAL A 106 5.37 2.00 -2.25
C VAL A 106 4.93 1.14 -1.08
N GLN A 107 4.79 -0.18 -1.28
CA GLN A 107 4.37 -1.06 -0.18
C GLN A 107 5.36 -1.04 0.99
N ASN A 108 6.66 -0.97 0.72
CA ASN A 108 7.67 -0.82 1.77
C ASN A 108 7.53 0.51 2.51
N MET A 109 7.29 1.63 1.78
CA MET A 109 7.00 2.93 2.42
C MET A 109 5.82 2.86 3.38
N LEU A 110 4.71 2.23 2.96
CA LEU A 110 3.50 2.12 3.78
C LEU A 110 3.74 1.31 5.06
N LEU A 111 4.55 0.25 4.97
CA LEU A 111 4.88 -0.58 6.12
C LEU A 111 5.84 0.13 7.07
N GLU A 112 6.83 0.84 6.54
CA GLU A 112 7.75 1.60 7.38
C GLU A 112 7.04 2.77 8.07
N ALA A 113 6.17 3.50 7.37
CA ALA A 113 5.34 4.52 8.01
C ALA A 113 4.51 3.94 9.17
N GLN A 114 3.89 2.77 8.97
CA GLN A 114 3.16 2.06 10.03
C GLN A 114 4.08 1.65 11.20
N SER A 115 5.33 1.24 10.94
CA SER A 115 6.29 0.85 11.99
C SER A 115 6.71 2.02 12.86
N LEU A 116 6.74 3.21 12.27
CA LEU A 116 7.03 4.49 12.93
C LEU A 116 5.80 5.11 13.62
N GLY A 117 4.64 4.43 13.62
CA GLY A 117 3.40 4.95 14.20
C GLY A 117 2.72 6.03 13.35
N LEU A 118 3.16 6.21 12.11
CA LEU A 118 2.59 7.16 11.17
C LEU A 118 1.47 6.52 10.34
N ALA A 119 0.54 7.36 9.92
CA ALA A 119 -0.49 6.99 8.96
C ALA A 119 0.00 7.19 7.52
N SER A 120 -0.56 6.39 6.61
CA SER A 120 -0.23 6.49 5.20
C SER A 120 -1.42 6.20 4.29
N LEU A 121 -1.38 6.79 3.08
CA LEU A 121 -2.33 6.55 2.01
C LEU A 121 -1.58 6.37 0.69
N TRP A 122 -1.98 5.36 -0.09
CA TRP A 122 -1.60 5.22 -1.49
C TRP A 122 -2.69 5.85 -2.35
N VAL A 123 -2.39 6.98 -2.98
CA VAL A 123 -3.24 7.62 -3.97
C VAL A 123 -2.82 7.12 -5.36
N GLY A 124 -3.75 6.45 -6.05
CA GLY A 124 -3.53 5.90 -7.39
C GLY A 124 -4.43 6.52 -8.46
N ALA A 125 -5.46 7.30 -8.04
CA ALA A 125 -6.35 8.00 -8.96
C ALA A 125 -5.98 9.48 -9.00
N PHE A 126 -5.38 9.93 -10.11
CA PHE A 126 -4.97 11.32 -10.33
C PHE A 126 -4.80 11.60 -11.82
N ASP A 127 -4.83 12.86 -12.17
CA ASP A 127 -4.42 13.35 -13.49
C ASP A 127 -2.90 13.42 -13.56
N GLU A 128 -2.31 12.45 -14.26
CA GLU A 128 -0.85 12.36 -14.42
C GLU A 128 -0.27 13.58 -15.12
N GLY A 129 -0.98 14.14 -16.12
CA GLY A 129 -0.53 15.30 -16.88
C GLY A 129 -0.39 16.54 -16.00
N GLN A 130 -1.36 16.78 -15.12
CA GLN A 130 -1.29 17.89 -14.16
C GLN A 130 -0.12 17.72 -13.18
N ILE A 131 0.11 16.51 -12.66
CA ILE A 131 1.25 16.25 -11.79
C ILE A 131 2.58 16.44 -12.54
N LYS A 132 2.73 15.89 -13.75
CA LYS A 132 3.94 16.07 -14.55
C LYS A 132 4.25 17.54 -14.81
N MET A 133 3.25 18.31 -15.20
CA MET A 133 3.39 19.73 -15.45
C MET A 133 3.82 20.48 -14.17
N ARG A 134 3.16 20.20 -13.05
CA ARG A 134 3.41 20.90 -11.78
C ARG A 134 4.79 20.62 -11.19
N PHE A 135 5.29 19.40 -11.38
CA PHE A 135 6.57 18.95 -10.84
C PHE A 135 7.69 18.88 -11.86
N SER A 136 7.48 19.40 -13.08
CA SER A 136 8.46 19.37 -14.20
C SER A 136 8.99 17.96 -14.47
N ILE A 137 8.10 16.96 -14.39
CA ILE A 137 8.45 15.56 -14.67
C ILE A 137 8.47 15.34 -16.18
N PRO A 138 9.58 14.79 -16.74
CA PRO A 138 9.69 14.55 -18.17
C PRO A 138 8.59 13.62 -18.72
N PRO A 139 8.17 13.79 -19.99
CA PRO A 139 7.09 12.98 -20.59
C PRO A 139 7.34 11.47 -20.55
N GLU A 140 8.60 11.03 -20.69
CA GLU A 140 9.02 9.62 -20.68
C GLU A 140 9.02 8.98 -19.28
N VAL A 141 8.92 9.78 -18.22
CA VAL A 141 8.80 9.31 -16.84
C VAL A 141 7.33 9.21 -16.46
N SER A 142 6.90 8.09 -15.94
CA SER A 142 5.51 7.90 -15.50
C SER A 142 5.34 8.16 -14.00
N VAL A 143 4.23 8.79 -13.64
CA VAL A 143 3.83 8.90 -12.23
C VAL A 143 3.02 7.66 -11.85
N GLN A 144 3.52 6.88 -10.91
CA GLN A 144 2.93 5.59 -10.53
C GLN A 144 2.00 5.69 -9.32
N ALA A 145 2.30 6.59 -8.41
CA ALA A 145 1.51 6.80 -7.20
C ALA A 145 1.88 8.12 -6.53
N VAL A 146 1.00 8.60 -5.65
CA VAL A 146 1.37 9.55 -4.60
C VAL A 146 1.17 8.84 -3.26
N VAL A 147 2.23 8.80 -2.44
CA VAL A 147 2.17 8.29 -1.07
C VAL A 147 2.03 9.48 -0.13
N VAL A 148 0.95 9.50 0.65
CA VAL A 148 0.68 10.54 1.64
C VAL A 148 1.04 10.00 3.02
N ILE A 149 1.78 10.77 3.81
CA ILE A 149 2.31 10.38 5.13
C ILE A 149 2.06 11.50 6.13
N GLY A 150 1.61 11.14 7.32
CA GLY A 150 1.35 12.08 8.40
C GLY A 150 0.74 11.40 9.62
N HIS A 151 0.23 12.21 10.55
CA HIS A 151 -0.51 11.72 11.71
C HIS A 151 -2.00 11.59 11.37
N PRO A 152 -2.67 10.49 11.78
CA PRO A 152 -4.06 10.26 11.44
C PRO A 152 -5.00 11.17 12.25
N LYS A 153 -5.95 11.83 11.59
CA LYS A 153 -7.08 12.45 12.28
C LYS A 153 -8.10 11.40 12.69
N LEU A 154 -8.34 10.43 11.81
CA LEU A 154 -9.19 9.28 12.03
C LEU A 154 -8.57 8.04 11.42
N THR A 155 -8.48 6.97 12.19
CA THR A 155 -8.05 5.65 11.68
C THR A 155 -9.29 4.82 11.35
N PRO A 156 -9.47 4.42 10.07
CA PRO A 156 -10.63 3.64 9.68
C PRO A 156 -10.58 2.22 10.23
N ASP A 157 -11.74 1.61 10.37
CA ASP A 157 -11.87 0.20 10.73
C ASP A 157 -11.18 -0.72 9.71
N LYS A 158 -10.87 -1.93 10.18
CA LYS A 158 -10.28 -2.94 9.32
C LYS A 158 -11.30 -3.44 8.30
N PRO A 159 -11.08 -3.23 6.99
CA PRO A 159 -11.98 -3.76 5.99
C PRO A 159 -11.92 -5.30 5.94
N PRO A 160 -13.03 -5.99 5.62
CA PRO A 160 -13.05 -7.43 5.46
C PRO A 160 -12.07 -7.88 4.37
N LYS A 161 -11.53 -9.07 4.52
CA LYS A 161 -10.66 -9.71 3.53
C LYS A 161 -11.29 -11.02 3.08
N TYR A 162 -11.08 -11.36 1.82
CA TYR A 162 -11.47 -12.67 1.33
C TYR A 162 -10.74 -13.77 2.10
N PRO A 163 -11.39 -14.88 2.41
CA PRO A 163 -10.74 -16.03 3.01
C PRO A 163 -9.61 -16.58 2.11
N LEU A 164 -8.53 -17.06 2.73
CA LEU A 164 -7.35 -17.56 1.98
C LEU A 164 -7.69 -18.70 1.01
N GLU A 165 -8.64 -19.56 1.35
CA GLU A 165 -9.10 -20.67 0.50
C GLU A 165 -9.78 -20.21 -0.78
N THR A 166 -10.29 -18.97 -0.84
CA THR A 166 -10.86 -18.40 -2.07
C THR A 166 -9.79 -17.82 -2.98
N LEU A 167 -8.64 -17.46 -2.41
CA LEU A 167 -7.52 -16.79 -3.08
C LEU A 167 -6.41 -17.76 -3.48
N THR A 168 -6.50 -19.05 -3.06
CA THR A 168 -5.40 -20.01 -3.23
C THR A 168 -5.83 -21.23 -3.99
N TYR A 169 -5.05 -21.61 -5.00
CA TYR A 169 -5.16 -22.85 -5.75
C TYR A 169 -3.87 -23.66 -5.62
N PHE A 170 -3.95 -24.97 -5.70
CA PHE A 170 -2.81 -25.89 -5.54
C PHE A 170 -2.45 -26.54 -6.86
N ASN A 171 -1.19 -26.38 -7.26
CA ASN A 171 -0.57 -26.94 -8.46
C ASN A 171 -1.15 -26.45 -9.80
N LYS A 172 -2.47 -26.24 -9.90
CA LYS A 172 -3.14 -25.83 -11.15
C LYS A 172 -4.19 -24.77 -10.85
N TRP A 173 -4.48 -23.93 -11.82
CA TRP A 173 -5.57 -22.96 -11.78
C TRP A 173 -6.90 -23.64 -11.44
N ARG A 174 -7.65 -23.07 -10.49
CA ARG A 174 -8.93 -23.59 -9.96
C ARG A 174 -8.85 -24.93 -9.22
N SER A 175 -7.67 -25.52 -9.00
CA SER A 175 -7.51 -26.70 -8.17
C SER A 175 -7.57 -26.29 -6.69
N LYS A 176 -8.68 -26.62 -6.02
CA LYS A 176 -8.90 -26.33 -4.60
C LYS A 176 -8.39 -27.45 -3.70
N MET A 177 -8.01 -27.10 -2.51
CA MET A 177 -7.58 -28.05 -1.49
C MET A 177 -8.79 -28.79 -0.90
N LYS A 178 -8.68 -30.12 -0.72
CA LYS A 178 -9.77 -30.94 -0.17
C LYS A 178 -10.05 -30.64 1.31
N ASN A 179 -9.03 -30.28 2.11
CA ASN A 179 -9.15 -29.97 3.54
C ASN A 179 -8.44 -28.65 3.90
N PRO A 180 -8.99 -27.48 3.58
CA PRO A 180 -8.34 -26.20 3.82
C PRO A 180 -8.04 -25.94 5.31
N ALA A 181 -8.82 -26.48 6.23
CA ALA A 181 -8.64 -26.31 7.69
C ALA A 181 -7.30 -26.87 8.19
N VAL A 182 -6.70 -27.83 7.48
CA VAL A 182 -5.39 -28.41 7.84
C VAL A 182 -4.26 -27.45 7.54
N TYR A 183 -4.41 -26.65 6.49
CA TYR A 183 -3.33 -25.82 5.92
C TYR A 183 -3.47 -24.33 6.21
N PHE A 184 -4.70 -23.85 6.40
CA PHE A 184 -4.98 -22.43 6.67
C PHE A 184 -5.39 -22.23 8.12
N ARG A 185 -4.48 -21.69 8.92
CA ARG A 185 -4.70 -21.45 10.36
C ARG A 185 -5.94 -20.57 10.62
N GLU A 186 -6.18 -19.56 9.82
CA GLU A 186 -7.35 -18.67 9.97
C GLU A 186 -8.66 -19.42 9.70
N TYR A 187 -8.67 -20.31 8.71
CA TYR A 187 -9.83 -21.16 8.41
C TYR A 187 -10.11 -22.14 9.56
N SER A 188 -9.06 -22.76 10.11
CA SER A 188 -9.23 -23.67 11.25
C SER A 188 -9.77 -22.98 12.51
N VAL A 189 -9.36 -21.73 12.76
CA VAL A 189 -9.87 -20.92 13.89
C VAL A 189 -11.34 -20.56 13.66
N MET A 190 -11.70 -20.10 12.47
CA MET A 190 -13.07 -19.74 12.11
C MET A 190 -14.01 -20.96 12.19
N LEU A 191 -13.55 -22.13 11.75
CA LEU A 191 -14.33 -23.37 11.82
C LEU A 191 -14.57 -23.79 13.28
N ARG A 192 -13.55 -23.70 14.15
CA ARG A 192 -13.68 -23.99 15.59
C ARG A 192 -14.67 -23.04 16.26
N GLN A 193 -14.61 -21.74 15.93
CA GLN A 193 -15.56 -20.75 16.46
C GLN A 193 -17.00 -21.06 16.05
N LYS A 194 -17.26 -21.38 14.76
CA LYS A 194 -18.59 -21.77 14.28
C LYS A 194 -19.09 -23.06 14.91
N VAL A 195 -18.23 -24.05 15.11
CA VAL A 195 -18.60 -25.31 15.80
C VAL A 195 -18.92 -25.03 17.25
N GLN A 196 -18.16 -24.15 17.93
CA GLN A 196 -18.43 -23.78 19.31
C GLN A 196 -19.77 -23.04 19.46
N GLN A 197 -20.01 -22.03 18.60
CA GLN A 197 -21.30 -21.33 18.56
C GLN A 197 -22.48 -22.25 18.28
N GLY A 198 -22.33 -23.20 17.35
CA GLY A 198 -23.37 -24.22 17.08
C GLY A 198 -23.63 -25.11 18.25
N LYS A 199 -22.61 -25.50 19.04
CA LYS A 199 -22.80 -26.31 20.28
C LYS A 199 -23.48 -25.51 21.38
N GLU A 200 -23.19 -24.22 21.52
CA GLU A 200 -23.85 -23.33 22.49
C GLU A 200 -25.35 -23.16 22.17
N LEU A 201 -25.65 -22.89 20.87
CA LEU A 201 -27.05 -22.80 20.42
C LEU A 201 -27.84 -24.09 20.66
N LEU A 202 -27.23 -25.25 20.40
CA LEU A 202 -27.87 -26.54 20.67
C LEU A 202 -28.12 -26.80 22.16
N ARG A 203 -27.24 -26.30 23.04
CA ARG A 203 -27.45 -26.39 24.49
C ARG A 203 -28.61 -25.52 24.99
N GLU A 204 -28.75 -24.30 24.43
CA GLU A 204 -29.85 -23.39 24.74
C GLU A 204 -31.22 -23.91 24.25
N ILE A 205 -31.26 -24.69 23.19
CA ILE A 205 -32.50 -25.28 22.66
C ILE A 205 -32.93 -26.53 23.47
N VAL A 206 -31.99 -27.20 24.14
CA VAL A 206 -32.23 -28.45 24.88
C VAL A 206 -32.41 -28.20 26.39
N SER A 207 -32.12 -26.99 26.85
CA SER A 207 -32.37 -26.53 28.25
C SER A 207 -33.74 -25.88 28.38
#